data_b803e7e9eec2b5b4fa0ea9f79716ed77
#
_entry.id   b803e7e9eec2b5b4fa0ea9f79716ed77
#
_cell.length_a   1.000
_cell.length_b   1.000
_cell.length_c   1.000
_cell.angle_alpha   90.00
_cell.angle_beta   90.00
_cell.angle_gamma   90.00
#
_symmetry.space_group_name_H-M   'P 1'
#
loop_
_entity.id
_entity.type
_entity.pdbx_description
1 polymer ?
#
loop_
_entity_poly.entity_id
_entity_poly.type
_entity_poly.pdbx_seq_one_letter_code
_entity_poly.pdbx_strand_id
1 'polypeptide(L)'
;MRVAGSKFMNDCISRFKRPDLEDSCPHTRGPARASYVGSLVPVLVVTIAMAAAALRAEQPIAYSHKIHVEHGLQCLDCHSGADTGARATIPSVSKCMLCHAKIATGNPEVKKVAAFAAARREIPWQRVYGFDPAALVKFQHAPHMRAGVQCARCHGDMTQAATAQPLVKHNMGTCLSCHRQNHASEDCATCHY
;
A
#
# COMPACT_ATOMS: atom_id res chain seq x y z
N MET A 1 0.04 -33.37 -38.17
CA MET A 1 0.55 -32.08 -38.66
C MET A 1 1.40 -31.46 -37.55
N ARG A 2 2.70 -31.37 -37.77
CA ARG A 2 3.65 -30.73 -36.87
C ARG A 2 3.65 -29.22 -37.16
N VAL A 3 3.56 -28.37 -36.16
CA VAL A 3 3.81 -26.93 -36.31
C VAL A 3 5.06 -26.58 -35.52
N ALA A 4 6.09 -26.19 -36.25
CA ALA A 4 7.33 -25.61 -35.74
C ALA A 4 7.11 -24.13 -35.37
N GLY A 5 7.79 -23.65 -34.34
CA GLY A 5 7.77 -22.22 -34.04
C GLY A 5 8.32 -21.84 -32.68
N SER A 6 9.55 -22.26 -32.36
CA SER A 6 10.25 -21.72 -31.17
C SER A 6 11.71 -21.45 -31.55
N LYS A 7 11.97 -20.30 -32.19
CA LYS A 7 13.34 -19.92 -32.56
C LYS A 7 13.60 -18.39 -32.62
N PHE A 8 12.87 -17.57 -31.85
CA PHE A 8 13.03 -16.11 -31.94
C PHE A 8 13.35 -15.40 -30.64
N MET A 9 13.76 -16.10 -29.58
CA MET A 9 13.98 -15.46 -28.28
C MET A 9 15.39 -15.57 -27.71
N ASN A 10 16.38 -16.02 -28.53
CA ASN A 10 17.76 -16.16 -28.03
C ASN A 10 18.79 -15.24 -28.70
N ASP A 11 18.42 -14.33 -29.59
CA ASP A 11 19.40 -13.51 -30.34
C ASP A 11 19.60 -12.08 -29.82
N CYS A 12 19.02 -11.70 -28.70
CA CYS A 12 19.15 -10.32 -28.18
C CYS A 12 20.16 -10.12 -27.04
N ILE A 13 20.84 -11.19 -26.58
CA ILE A 13 21.78 -11.10 -25.42
C ILE A 13 23.26 -11.10 -25.84
N SER A 14 23.60 -11.33 -27.11
CA SER A 14 24.99 -11.54 -27.54
C SER A 14 25.69 -10.36 -28.21
N ARG A 15 25.17 -9.14 -28.10
CA ARG A 15 25.78 -7.98 -28.80
C ARG A 15 26.10 -6.77 -27.93
N PHE A 16 26.62 -7.00 -26.72
CA PHE A 16 27.28 -5.90 -25.98
C PHE A 16 28.60 -6.38 -25.35
N LYS A 17 29.54 -6.73 -26.22
CA LYS A 17 30.95 -6.89 -25.86
C LYS A 17 31.67 -5.62 -26.30
N ARG A 18 32.10 -4.80 -25.36
CA ARG A 18 33.02 -3.71 -25.63
C ARG A 18 34.43 -4.24 -25.55
N PRO A 19 35.31 -3.90 -26.51
CA PRO A 19 36.74 -4.20 -26.40
C PRO A 19 37.48 -3.12 -25.61
N ASP A 20 38.32 -3.54 -24.76
CA ASP A 20 39.64 -3.10 -24.35
C ASP A 20 40.04 -1.64 -24.52
N LEU A 21 40.28 -1.00 -23.41
CA LEU A 21 41.18 0.15 -23.28
C LEU A 21 42.03 -0.09 -22.02
N GLU A 22 43.08 -0.93 -22.16
CA GLU A 22 44.27 -0.82 -21.37
C GLU A 22 45.15 0.26 -22.02
N ASP A 23 45.52 1.30 -21.26
CA ASP A 23 46.83 1.91 -21.37
C ASP A 23 47.05 2.92 -20.23
N SER A 24 47.99 2.55 -19.38
CA SER A 24 49.12 3.33 -18.85
C SER A 24 48.84 4.73 -18.28
N CYS A 25 48.80 4.82 -16.94
CA CYS A 25 49.28 6.01 -16.24
C CYS A 25 50.33 5.64 -15.17
N PRO A 26 51.48 6.35 -15.15
CA PRO A 26 52.57 6.02 -14.24
C PRO A 26 52.27 6.49 -12.81
N HIS A 27 52.59 5.60 -11.86
CA HIS A 27 52.54 5.85 -10.43
C HIS A 27 53.55 6.93 -9.98
N THR A 28 53.05 8.07 -9.51
CA THR A 28 53.79 8.92 -8.59
C THR A 28 53.21 8.72 -7.18
N ARG A 29 53.96 8.10 -6.30
CA ARG A 29 53.63 7.98 -4.88
C ARG A 29 53.87 9.33 -4.20
N GLY A 30 52.83 10.06 -3.88
CA GLY A 30 52.85 11.17 -2.94
C GLY A 30 52.60 10.68 -1.51
N PRO A 31 53.09 11.37 -0.46
CA PRO A 31 53.03 10.91 0.93
C PRO A 31 51.59 10.85 1.42
N ALA A 32 51.25 9.73 2.06
CA ALA A 32 49.95 9.48 2.66
C ALA A 32 49.64 10.50 3.75
N ARG A 33 48.76 11.45 3.46
CA ARG A 33 48.06 12.21 4.50
C ARG A 33 46.92 11.35 5.02
N ALA A 34 47.07 10.85 6.24
CA ALA A 34 45.98 10.22 6.97
C ALA A 34 44.90 11.25 7.25
N SER A 35 43.89 11.28 6.38
CA SER A 35 42.70 12.10 6.61
C SER A 35 41.71 11.32 7.51
N TYR A 36 41.60 11.77 8.74
CA TYR A 36 40.61 11.34 9.72
C TYR A 36 39.18 11.76 9.24
N VAL A 37 38.62 11.04 8.29
CA VAL A 37 37.24 11.26 7.82
C VAL A 37 36.29 10.08 8.20
N GLY A 38 36.86 9.13 8.99
CA GLY A 38 36.21 7.81 9.20
C GLY A 38 35.06 7.75 10.22
N SER A 39 34.72 8.84 10.97
CA SER A 39 33.84 8.70 12.13
C SER A 39 32.46 9.37 12.02
N LEU A 40 32.21 10.22 11.04
CA LEU A 40 30.94 10.94 10.95
C LEU A 40 29.91 10.28 10.03
N VAL A 41 30.35 9.45 9.08
CA VAL A 41 29.47 8.78 8.10
C VAL A 41 28.47 7.82 8.75
N PRO A 42 28.85 6.94 9.70
CA PRO A 42 27.89 6.03 10.33
C PRO A 42 26.83 6.77 11.18
N VAL A 43 27.20 7.87 11.83
CA VAL A 43 26.25 8.66 12.63
C VAL A 43 25.23 9.34 11.72
N LEU A 44 25.65 9.89 10.58
CA LEU A 44 24.76 10.52 9.61
C LEU A 44 23.80 9.51 8.97
N VAL A 45 24.26 8.31 8.63
CA VAL A 45 23.42 7.24 8.07
C VAL A 45 22.36 6.78 9.07
N VAL A 46 22.73 6.61 10.35
CA VAL A 46 21.79 6.22 11.41
C VAL A 46 20.74 7.31 11.66
N THR A 47 21.12 8.58 11.66
CA THR A 47 20.18 9.69 11.85
C THR A 47 19.22 9.84 10.68
N ILE A 48 19.66 9.65 9.44
CA ILE A 48 18.80 9.66 8.24
C ILE A 48 17.84 8.46 8.26
N ALA A 49 18.28 7.27 8.66
CA ALA A 49 17.44 6.08 8.76
C ALA A 49 16.35 6.23 9.84
N MET A 50 16.67 6.84 10.99
CA MET A 50 15.69 7.12 12.04
C MET A 50 14.69 8.21 11.63
N ALA A 51 15.12 9.23 10.89
CA ALA A 51 14.21 10.25 10.35
C ALA A 51 13.26 9.68 9.28
N ALA A 52 13.72 8.74 8.45
CA ALA A 52 12.86 8.06 7.47
C ALA A 52 11.79 7.14 8.09
N ALA A 53 12.06 6.58 9.28
CA ALA A 53 11.06 5.78 10.01
C ALA A 53 9.93 6.65 10.60
N ALA A 54 10.17 7.93 10.86
CA ALA A 54 9.19 8.87 11.40
C ALA A 54 8.18 9.43 10.37
N LEU A 55 8.39 9.18 9.07
CA LEU A 55 7.55 9.71 7.97
C LEU A 55 6.35 8.82 7.60
N ARG A 56 6.06 7.74 8.33
CA ARG A 56 4.77 7.06 8.19
C ARG A 56 3.73 7.90 8.90
N ALA A 57 2.84 8.52 8.12
CA ALA A 57 1.71 9.25 8.67
C ALA A 57 0.92 8.34 9.62
N GLU A 58 1.04 8.61 10.91
CA GLU A 58 0.33 7.87 11.94
C GLU A 58 -1.17 8.17 11.83
N GLN A 59 -2.01 7.14 11.93
CA GLN A 59 -3.45 7.32 11.94
C GLN A 59 -3.86 8.15 13.17
N PRO A 60 -4.79 9.08 13.06
CA PRO A 60 -5.21 9.94 14.17
C PRO A 60 -5.82 9.17 15.33
N ILE A 61 -6.35 7.98 15.05
CA ILE A 61 -6.87 7.02 16.02
C ILE A 61 -6.21 5.67 15.76
N ALA A 62 -5.69 5.01 16.79
CA ALA A 62 -5.17 3.65 16.73
C ALA A 62 -6.35 2.65 16.69
N TYR A 63 -7.05 2.62 15.55
CA TYR A 63 -8.20 1.75 15.34
C TYR A 63 -7.75 0.32 15.06
N SER A 64 -8.30 -0.65 15.80
CA SER A 64 -8.03 -2.07 15.61
C SER A 64 -9.19 -2.78 14.92
N HIS A 65 -9.00 -3.20 13.67
CA HIS A 65 -9.95 -4.07 12.97
C HIS A 65 -10.13 -5.38 13.71
N LYS A 66 -9.03 -5.96 14.20
CA LYS A 66 -9.04 -7.24 14.93
C LYS A 66 -10.07 -7.25 16.06
N ILE A 67 -10.00 -6.27 16.96
CA ILE A 67 -10.91 -6.19 18.11
C ILE A 67 -12.37 -6.11 17.66
N HIS A 68 -12.68 -5.29 16.66
CA HIS A 68 -14.05 -5.11 16.19
C HIS A 68 -14.62 -6.35 15.51
N VAL A 69 -13.81 -7.05 14.70
CA VAL A 69 -14.22 -8.29 14.04
C VAL A 69 -14.37 -9.44 15.06
N GLU A 70 -13.51 -9.53 16.07
CA GLU A 70 -13.66 -10.50 17.18
C GLU A 70 -14.96 -10.27 17.97
N HIS A 71 -15.49 -9.05 17.99
CA HIS A 71 -16.79 -8.72 18.56
C HIS A 71 -17.95 -8.86 17.56
N GLY A 72 -17.74 -9.48 16.41
CA GLY A 72 -18.77 -9.86 15.45
C GLY A 72 -19.14 -8.82 14.39
N LEU A 73 -18.45 -7.66 14.33
CA LEU A 73 -18.70 -6.68 13.29
C LEU A 73 -18.16 -7.18 11.94
N GLN A 74 -18.96 -6.94 10.88
CA GLN A 74 -18.59 -7.28 9.52
C GLN A 74 -17.99 -6.07 8.79
N CYS A 75 -17.26 -6.31 7.72
CA CYS A 75 -16.61 -5.24 6.94
C CYS A 75 -17.61 -4.15 6.50
N LEU A 76 -18.79 -4.58 6.01
CA LEU A 76 -19.82 -3.68 5.50
C LEU A 76 -20.55 -2.89 6.58
N ASP A 77 -20.47 -3.30 7.85
CA ASP A 77 -21.05 -2.51 8.95
C ASP A 77 -20.39 -1.14 9.06
N CYS A 78 -19.12 -1.06 8.67
CA CYS A 78 -18.33 0.17 8.71
C CYS A 78 -18.00 0.71 7.32
N HIS A 79 -17.73 -0.17 6.35
CA HIS A 79 -17.34 0.19 4.99
C HIS A 79 -18.50 0.04 4.00
N SER A 80 -19.60 0.71 4.30
CA SER A 80 -20.77 0.72 3.42
C SER A 80 -20.43 1.28 2.03
N GLY A 81 -21.21 0.87 1.01
CA GLY A 81 -21.02 1.32 -0.36
C GLY A 81 -20.00 0.50 -1.17
N ALA A 82 -19.27 -0.44 -0.57
CA ALA A 82 -18.41 -1.35 -1.31
C ALA A 82 -19.21 -2.31 -2.21
N ASP A 83 -20.38 -2.71 -1.78
CA ASP A 83 -21.30 -3.60 -2.49
C ASP A 83 -22.14 -2.89 -3.57
N THR A 84 -22.36 -1.59 -3.43
CA THR A 84 -23.27 -0.81 -4.27
C THR A 84 -22.59 0.25 -5.12
N GLY A 85 -21.40 0.71 -4.73
CA GLY A 85 -20.71 1.86 -5.33
C GLY A 85 -19.31 1.60 -5.82
N ALA A 86 -18.69 2.67 -6.31
CA ALA A 86 -17.30 2.67 -6.74
C ALA A 86 -16.34 2.60 -5.54
N ARG A 87 -16.70 3.20 -4.41
CA ARG A 87 -15.83 3.32 -3.24
C ARG A 87 -16.53 2.82 -1.99
N ALA A 88 -15.79 2.08 -1.17
CA ALA A 88 -16.16 1.85 0.22
C ALA A 88 -16.01 3.15 1.01
N THR A 89 -16.93 3.40 1.93
CA THR A 89 -16.85 4.56 2.82
C THR A 89 -15.89 4.28 3.98
N ILE A 90 -15.41 5.36 4.60
CA ILE A 90 -14.82 5.32 5.93
C ILE A 90 -15.94 5.72 6.89
N PRO A 91 -16.14 4.97 8.01
CA PRO A 91 -17.23 5.26 8.92
C PRO A 91 -17.08 6.66 9.54
N SER A 92 -18.20 7.39 9.63
CA SER A 92 -18.26 8.69 10.30
C SER A 92 -18.06 8.56 11.81
N VAL A 93 -17.71 9.65 12.46
CA VAL A 93 -17.64 9.72 13.94
C VAL A 93 -18.96 9.31 14.57
N SER A 94 -20.10 9.70 14.00
CA SER A 94 -21.42 9.33 14.49
C SER A 94 -21.63 7.81 14.49
N LYS A 95 -21.11 7.10 13.48
CA LYS A 95 -21.16 5.63 13.42
C LYS A 95 -20.38 4.99 14.58
N CYS A 96 -19.22 5.50 14.90
CA CYS A 96 -18.42 5.05 16.04
C CYS A 96 -19.18 5.26 17.37
N MET A 97 -19.82 6.41 17.50
CA MET A 97 -20.53 6.81 18.73
C MET A 97 -21.85 6.06 18.96
N LEU A 98 -22.37 5.29 17.98
CA LEU A 98 -23.53 4.40 18.23
C LEU A 98 -23.24 3.41 19.36
N CYS A 99 -21.98 2.94 19.46
CA CYS A 99 -21.54 2.01 20.49
C CYS A 99 -20.68 2.73 21.55
N HIS A 100 -19.70 3.51 21.12
CA HIS A 100 -18.70 4.10 22.01
C HIS A 100 -19.22 5.26 22.88
N ALA A 101 -20.44 5.69 22.70
CA ALA A 101 -21.10 6.54 23.69
C ALA A 101 -21.29 5.83 25.04
N LYS A 102 -21.24 4.49 25.06
CA LYS A 102 -21.43 3.69 26.30
C LYS A 102 -20.39 2.58 26.48
N ILE A 103 -19.75 2.13 25.39
CA ILE A 103 -18.80 1.02 25.41
C ILE A 103 -17.38 1.56 25.32
N ALA A 104 -16.47 1.02 26.16
CA ALA A 104 -15.05 1.34 26.20
C ALA A 104 -14.73 2.84 26.42
N THR A 105 -15.60 3.59 27.09
CA THR A 105 -15.48 5.04 27.28
C THR A 105 -14.22 5.46 28.04
N GLY A 106 -13.61 4.55 28.81
CA GLY A 106 -12.32 4.76 29.48
C GLY A 106 -11.09 4.66 28.57
N ASN A 107 -11.24 4.03 27.38
CA ASN A 107 -10.14 3.81 26.44
C ASN A 107 -9.64 5.15 25.85
N PRO A 108 -8.32 5.42 25.81
CA PRO A 108 -7.78 6.69 25.29
C PRO A 108 -8.16 6.96 23.84
N GLU A 109 -8.21 5.95 22.99
CA GLU A 109 -8.58 6.12 21.58
C GLU A 109 -10.08 6.43 21.43
N VAL A 110 -10.94 5.82 22.24
CA VAL A 110 -12.38 6.15 22.28
C VAL A 110 -12.60 7.58 22.80
N LYS A 111 -11.80 8.04 23.77
CA LYS A 111 -11.85 9.45 24.20
C LYS A 111 -11.50 10.43 23.07
N LYS A 112 -10.54 10.09 22.21
CA LYS A 112 -10.25 10.89 21.01
C LYS A 112 -11.46 10.93 20.06
N VAL A 113 -12.11 9.79 19.81
CA VAL A 113 -13.33 9.74 18.98
C VAL A 113 -14.44 10.61 19.58
N ALA A 114 -14.65 10.54 20.90
CA ALA A 114 -15.63 11.36 21.61
C ALA A 114 -15.31 12.86 21.51
N ALA A 115 -14.02 13.25 21.54
CA ALA A 115 -13.61 14.63 21.33
C ALA A 115 -13.93 15.12 19.90
N PHE A 116 -13.73 14.29 18.87
CA PHE A 116 -14.16 14.62 17.50
C PHE A 116 -15.68 14.79 17.43
N ALA A 117 -16.45 13.91 18.09
CA ALA A 117 -17.91 14.00 18.13
C ALA A 117 -18.38 15.31 18.81
N ALA A 118 -17.80 15.65 19.96
CA ALA A 118 -18.11 16.90 20.68
C ALA A 118 -17.79 18.15 19.85
N ALA A 119 -16.70 18.10 19.09
CA ALA A 119 -16.30 19.17 18.19
C ALA A 119 -17.10 19.20 16.88
N ARG A 120 -18.02 18.26 16.64
CA ARG A 120 -18.76 18.07 15.37
C ARG A 120 -17.83 18.00 14.16
N ARG A 121 -16.73 17.27 14.29
CA ARG A 121 -15.71 17.09 13.25
C ARG A 121 -15.53 15.62 12.95
N GLU A 122 -15.24 15.31 11.69
CA GLU A 122 -14.84 13.97 11.29
C GLU A 122 -13.36 13.73 11.59
N ILE A 123 -13.00 12.46 11.79
CA ILE A 123 -11.62 12.03 12.00
C ILE A 123 -10.86 12.17 10.68
N PRO A 124 -9.71 12.87 10.63
CA PRO A 124 -8.93 13.07 9.41
C PRO A 124 -8.09 11.83 9.07
N TRP A 125 -8.78 10.73 8.76
CA TRP A 125 -8.14 9.48 8.43
C TRP A 125 -7.16 9.60 7.26
N GLN A 126 -5.99 8.99 7.40
CA GLN A 126 -5.06 8.83 6.29
C GLN A 126 -5.47 7.63 5.44
N ARG A 127 -5.66 7.87 4.14
CA ARG A 127 -6.01 6.79 3.21
C ARG A 127 -4.82 5.86 3.01
N VAL A 128 -4.99 4.57 3.33
CA VAL A 128 -3.94 3.54 3.16
C VAL A 128 -3.97 2.86 1.79
N TYR A 129 -5.12 2.87 1.12
CA TYR A 129 -5.27 2.38 -0.25
C TYR A 129 -5.76 3.49 -1.18
N GLY A 130 -5.15 3.57 -2.35
CA GLY A 130 -5.48 4.52 -3.39
C GLY A 130 -4.63 4.29 -4.62
N PHE A 131 -4.98 4.94 -5.71
CA PHE A 131 -4.19 4.96 -6.93
C PHE A 131 -3.60 6.35 -7.12
N ASP A 132 -2.44 6.41 -7.75
CA ASP A 132 -1.88 7.68 -8.21
C ASP A 132 -2.91 8.35 -9.15
N PRO A 133 -3.27 9.61 -8.91
CA PRO A 133 -4.17 10.35 -9.80
C PRO A 133 -3.72 10.34 -11.27
N ALA A 134 -2.41 10.36 -11.53
CA ALA A 134 -1.85 10.29 -12.87
C ALA A 134 -2.07 8.94 -13.55
N ALA A 135 -2.33 7.88 -12.80
CA ALA A 135 -2.63 6.55 -13.35
C ALA A 135 -4.05 6.46 -13.95
N LEU A 136 -4.92 7.46 -13.69
CA LEU A 136 -6.28 7.55 -14.23
C LEU A 136 -7.11 6.27 -14.04
N VAL A 137 -6.95 5.58 -12.90
CA VAL A 137 -7.64 4.31 -12.63
C VAL A 137 -9.09 4.55 -12.20
N LYS A 138 -10.02 3.92 -12.89
CA LYS A 138 -11.46 3.91 -12.57
C LYS A 138 -11.89 2.60 -11.92
N PHE A 139 -11.32 2.29 -10.76
CA PHE A 139 -11.69 1.12 -9.99
C PHE A 139 -13.09 1.27 -9.35
N GLN A 140 -13.86 0.18 -9.37
CA GLN A 140 -15.15 0.09 -8.71
C GLN A 140 -15.23 -1.16 -7.85
N HIS A 141 -15.65 -1.02 -6.58
CA HIS A 141 -15.86 -2.17 -5.68
C HIS A 141 -17.07 -3.02 -6.09
N ALA A 142 -18.18 -2.39 -6.41
CA ALA A 142 -19.46 -3.09 -6.63
C ALA A 142 -19.40 -4.22 -7.67
N PRO A 143 -18.76 -4.10 -8.84
CA PRO A 143 -18.61 -5.23 -9.76
C PRO A 143 -17.84 -6.41 -9.15
N HIS A 144 -16.78 -6.14 -8.39
CA HIS A 144 -15.97 -7.17 -7.75
C HIS A 144 -16.74 -7.88 -6.63
N MET A 145 -17.50 -7.12 -5.84
CA MET A 145 -18.38 -7.68 -4.81
C MET A 145 -19.47 -8.57 -5.41
N ARG A 146 -20.11 -8.13 -6.51
CA ARG A 146 -21.10 -8.95 -7.25
C ARG A 146 -20.50 -10.21 -7.87
N ALA A 147 -19.23 -10.18 -8.23
CA ALA A 147 -18.48 -11.35 -8.69
C ALA A 147 -18.04 -12.28 -7.55
N GLY A 148 -18.40 -11.98 -6.29
CA GLY A 148 -18.05 -12.79 -5.11
C GLY A 148 -16.62 -12.66 -4.64
N VAL A 149 -15.89 -11.64 -5.09
CA VAL A 149 -14.51 -11.40 -4.65
C VAL A 149 -14.48 -11.01 -3.19
N GLN A 150 -13.77 -11.79 -2.38
CA GLN A 150 -13.63 -11.53 -0.95
C GLN A 150 -12.73 -10.32 -0.67
N CYS A 151 -13.08 -9.53 0.36
CA CYS A 151 -12.33 -8.33 0.75
C CYS A 151 -10.83 -8.59 0.95
N ALA A 152 -10.50 -9.70 1.61
CA ALA A 152 -9.13 -10.10 1.90
C ALA A 152 -8.28 -10.36 0.64
N ARG A 153 -8.90 -10.64 -0.51
CA ARG A 153 -8.17 -10.85 -1.76
C ARG A 153 -7.39 -9.61 -2.20
N CYS A 154 -7.94 -8.43 -1.90
CA CYS A 154 -7.34 -7.15 -2.25
C CYS A 154 -6.76 -6.42 -1.03
N HIS A 155 -7.38 -6.55 0.14
CA HIS A 155 -6.96 -5.83 1.33
C HIS A 155 -6.07 -6.65 2.28
N GLY A 156 -5.89 -7.96 2.01
CA GLY A 156 -5.25 -8.87 2.95
C GLY A 156 -6.15 -9.19 4.14
N ASP A 157 -5.64 -9.96 5.09
CA ASP A 157 -6.40 -10.34 6.28
C ASP A 157 -6.45 -9.19 7.29
N MET A 158 -7.39 -8.28 7.09
CA MET A 158 -7.65 -7.16 8.00
C MET A 158 -8.22 -7.62 9.34
N THR A 159 -8.72 -8.87 9.46
CA THR A 159 -9.24 -9.39 10.73
C THR A 159 -8.15 -9.53 11.81
N GLN A 160 -6.90 -9.58 11.40
CA GLN A 160 -5.74 -9.61 12.29
C GLN A 160 -5.05 -8.24 12.43
N ALA A 161 -5.53 -7.20 11.75
CA ALA A 161 -4.87 -5.92 11.75
C ALA A 161 -5.17 -5.10 13.01
N ALA A 162 -4.16 -4.86 13.81
CA ALA A 162 -4.22 -3.95 14.97
C ALA A 162 -4.22 -2.47 14.57
N THR A 163 -3.73 -2.16 13.38
CA THR A 163 -3.73 -0.80 12.80
C THR A 163 -3.93 -0.92 11.29
N ALA A 164 -4.67 0.02 10.72
CA ALA A 164 -4.88 0.05 9.27
C ALA A 164 -3.57 0.34 8.53
N GLN A 165 -3.17 -0.61 7.68
CA GLN A 165 -1.97 -0.51 6.84
C GLN A 165 -2.20 -1.27 5.53
N PRO A 166 -1.47 -0.95 4.45
CA PRO A 166 -1.58 -1.69 3.20
C PRO A 166 -0.90 -3.05 3.34
N LEU A 167 -1.70 -4.13 3.39
CA LEU A 167 -1.20 -5.52 3.47
C LEU A 167 -0.94 -6.11 2.07
N VAL A 168 -1.61 -5.61 1.04
CA VAL A 168 -1.46 -6.05 -0.36
C VAL A 168 -1.08 -4.86 -1.22
N LYS A 169 -0.07 -5.03 -2.07
CA LYS A 169 0.32 -4.00 -3.03
C LYS A 169 -0.54 -4.08 -4.28
N HIS A 170 -1.27 -3.01 -4.57
CA HIS A 170 -2.05 -2.89 -5.79
C HIS A 170 -1.19 -2.31 -6.91
N ASN A 171 -1.11 -3.01 -8.02
CA ASN A 171 -0.52 -2.55 -9.26
C ASN A 171 -1.24 -3.22 -10.44
N MET A 172 -0.99 -2.73 -11.66
CA MET A 172 -1.63 -3.23 -12.87
C MET A 172 -1.43 -4.75 -13.05
N GLY A 173 -0.22 -5.25 -12.75
CA GLY A 173 0.08 -6.69 -12.86
C GLY A 173 -0.77 -7.56 -11.93
N THR A 174 -1.00 -7.11 -10.69
CA THR A 174 -1.87 -7.82 -9.73
C THR A 174 -3.32 -7.89 -10.22
N CYS A 175 -3.83 -6.79 -10.77
CA CYS A 175 -5.18 -6.73 -11.33
C CYS A 175 -5.32 -7.65 -12.54
N LEU A 176 -4.43 -7.53 -13.52
CA LEU A 176 -4.43 -8.34 -14.74
C LEU A 176 -4.25 -9.83 -14.44
N SER A 177 -3.40 -10.20 -13.49
CA SER A 177 -3.22 -11.61 -13.10
C SER A 177 -4.54 -12.23 -12.62
N CYS A 178 -5.30 -11.51 -11.77
CA CYS A 178 -6.61 -11.99 -11.31
C CYS A 178 -7.65 -12.02 -12.44
N HIS A 179 -7.70 -10.97 -13.28
CA HIS A 179 -8.62 -10.90 -14.41
C HIS A 179 -8.41 -12.04 -15.39
N ARG A 180 -7.16 -12.38 -15.74
CA ARG A 180 -6.83 -13.54 -16.59
C ARG A 180 -7.31 -14.86 -16.00
N GLN A 181 -7.05 -15.07 -14.71
CA GLN A 181 -7.44 -16.29 -14.02
C GLN A 181 -8.96 -16.47 -13.96
N ASN A 182 -9.71 -15.39 -13.99
CA ASN A 182 -11.18 -15.38 -13.86
C ASN A 182 -11.91 -15.00 -15.16
N HIS A 183 -11.20 -14.96 -16.30
CA HIS A 183 -11.74 -14.58 -17.60
C HIS A 183 -12.48 -13.23 -17.60
N ALA A 184 -12.03 -12.29 -16.77
CA ALA A 184 -12.54 -10.94 -16.70
C ALA A 184 -11.84 -10.02 -17.73
N SER A 185 -12.45 -8.86 -18.02
CA SER A 185 -11.92 -7.92 -19.02
C SER A 185 -10.50 -7.44 -18.70
N GLU A 186 -9.62 -7.47 -19.68
CA GLU A 186 -8.27 -6.88 -19.65
C GLU A 186 -8.16 -5.63 -20.53
N ASP A 187 -9.28 -5.17 -21.08
CA ASP A 187 -9.30 -3.99 -21.94
C ASP A 187 -8.90 -2.72 -21.16
N CYS A 188 -8.01 -1.95 -21.77
CA CYS A 188 -7.44 -0.73 -21.17
C CYS A 188 -8.53 0.24 -20.72
N ALA A 189 -9.54 0.48 -21.58
CA ALA A 189 -10.62 1.39 -21.30
C ALA A 189 -11.59 0.91 -20.20
N THR A 190 -11.57 -0.35 -19.82
CA THR A 190 -12.33 -0.87 -18.68
C THR A 190 -11.76 -0.36 -17.35
N CYS A 191 -10.45 -0.17 -17.26
CA CYS A 191 -9.73 0.15 -16.04
C CYS A 191 -9.16 1.57 -16.01
N HIS A 192 -9.02 2.25 -17.15
CA HIS A 192 -8.45 3.60 -17.26
C HIS A 192 -9.41 4.57 -17.95
N TYR A 193 -9.28 5.87 -17.63
CA TYR A 193 -9.97 6.97 -18.34
C TYR A 193 -9.23 7.36 -19.59
#